data_3dce30c0b50f2ce166c8ce42cf861851
#
_entry.id   3dce30c0b50f2ce166c8ce42cf861851
#
_cell.length_a   1.000
_cell.length_b   1.000
_cell.length_c   1.000
_cell.angle_alpha   90.00
_cell.angle_beta   90.00
_cell.angle_gamma   90.00
#
_symmetry.space_group_name_H-M   'P 1'
#
loop_
_entity.id
_entity.type
_entity.pdbx_description
1 polymer ?
#
loop_
_entity_poly.entity_id
_entity_poly.type
_entity_poly.pdbx_seq_one_letter_code
_entity_poly.pdbx_strand_id
1 'polypeptide(L)'
;MLSVLNRKMLTLVSHCADMLELCFDDADAVNDTPYILHVQSSFAIWDEQTVLFENRDFYTMQSGENDSGAGQPFAEKLASLNQKLNGCCVAKAVVDRDWLCIGLDNGVQIEIDTDEEEKNDETWRFFKLDDTSPHLIAYRHRFEWIH
;
A
#
# COMPACT_ATOMS: atom_id res chain seq x y z
N MET A 1 9.25 5.45 12.87
CA MET A 1 8.31 4.32 12.96
C MET A 1 8.37 3.40 11.74
N LEU A 2 8.22 3.91 10.55
CA LEU A 2 8.41 3.13 9.31
C LEU A 2 9.73 3.44 8.60
N SER A 3 10.74 3.92 9.31
CA SER A 3 12.05 4.19 8.75
C SER A 3 12.72 2.92 8.18
N VAL A 4 12.31 1.76 8.65
CA VAL A 4 12.78 0.48 8.12
C VAL A 4 12.44 0.31 6.63
N LEU A 5 11.41 0.98 6.14
CA LEU A 5 11.04 0.95 4.73
C LEU A 5 11.98 1.75 3.84
N ASN A 6 12.72 2.72 4.40
CA ASN A 6 13.63 3.54 3.61
C ASN A 6 14.63 2.65 2.86
N ARG A 7 14.72 2.86 1.55
CA ARG A 7 15.55 2.11 0.61
C ARG A 7 15.07 0.68 0.33
N LYS A 8 13.98 0.23 0.94
CA LYS A 8 13.35 -1.04 0.56
C LYS A 8 12.75 -0.92 -0.83
N MET A 9 12.77 -2.00 -1.54
CA MET A 9 12.24 -2.07 -2.91
C MET A 9 10.80 -2.57 -2.88
N LEU A 10 9.90 -1.85 -3.54
CA LEU A 10 8.53 -2.31 -3.73
C LEU A 10 8.53 -3.39 -4.82
N THR A 11 8.11 -4.58 -4.48
CA THR A 11 8.16 -5.74 -5.38
C THR A 11 6.81 -6.15 -5.93
N LEU A 12 5.73 -5.85 -5.19
CA LEU A 12 4.40 -6.25 -5.63
C LEU A 12 3.34 -5.36 -5.00
N VAL A 13 2.38 -4.95 -5.81
CA VAL A 13 1.10 -4.39 -5.39
C VAL A 13 0.03 -5.43 -5.66
N SER A 14 -0.68 -5.83 -4.63
CA SER A 14 -1.69 -6.87 -4.71
C SER A 14 -2.90 -6.47 -3.87
N HIS A 15 -3.87 -7.37 -3.76
CA HIS A 15 -5.06 -7.13 -2.94
C HIS A 15 -5.64 -8.45 -2.44
N CYS A 16 -6.38 -8.36 -1.35
CA CYS A 16 -7.24 -9.43 -0.86
C CYS A 16 -8.61 -8.80 -0.64
N ALA A 17 -9.60 -9.19 -1.45
CA ALA A 17 -10.88 -8.48 -1.52
C ALA A 17 -10.64 -6.98 -1.77
N ASP A 18 -11.10 -6.11 -0.87
CA ASP A 18 -10.90 -4.66 -0.96
C ASP A 18 -9.73 -4.13 -0.10
N MET A 19 -8.86 -5.03 0.35
CA MET A 19 -7.68 -4.66 1.11
C MET A 19 -6.46 -4.62 0.19
N LEU A 20 -5.76 -3.49 0.20
CA LEU A 20 -4.53 -3.33 -0.56
C LEU A 20 -3.36 -4.02 0.17
N GLU A 21 -2.51 -4.68 -0.59
CA GLU A 21 -1.28 -5.29 -0.07
C GLU A 21 -0.08 -4.74 -0.83
N LEU A 22 0.90 -4.21 -0.09
CA LEU A 22 2.16 -3.74 -0.63
C LEU A 22 3.29 -4.60 -0.07
N CYS A 23 4.11 -5.16 -0.95
CA CYS A 23 5.23 -6.02 -0.57
C CYS A 23 6.55 -5.31 -0.81
N PHE A 24 7.42 -5.31 0.19
CA PHE A 24 8.72 -4.65 0.14
C PHE A 24 9.84 -5.63 0.50
N ASP A 25 10.92 -5.58 -0.25
CA ASP A 25 12.11 -6.41 -0.03
C ASP A 25 13.37 -5.56 0.05
N ASP A 26 14.42 -6.13 0.65
CA ASP A 26 15.75 -5.55 0.53
C ASP A 26 16.29 -5.75 -0.89
N ALA A 27 16.77 -4.68 -1.49
CA ALA A 27 17.33 -4.75 -2.84
C ALA A 27 18.57 -5.66 -2.93
N ASP A 28 19.28 -5.82 -1.81
CA ASP A 28 20.55 -6.57 -1.74
C ASP A 28 20.42 -7.96 -1.12
N ALA A 29 19.26 -8.31 -0.56
CA ALA A 29 19.08 -9.56 0.18
C ALA A 29 18.19 -10.53 -0.60
N VAL A 30 18.80 -11.50 -1.25
CA VAL A 30 18.14 -12.45 -2.15
C VAL A 30 17.20 -13.42 -1.43
N ASN A 31 17.33 -13.57 -0.11
CA ASN A 31 16.58 -14.58 0.66
C ASN A 31 15.94 -14.03 1.93
N ASP A 32 15.73 -12.72 1.99
CA ASP A 32 15.12 -12.14 3.17
C ASP A 32 13.60 -12.20 3.10
N THR A 33 12.97 -12.29 4.25
CA THR A 33 11.52 -12.30 4.34
C THR A 33 10.98 -10.93 4.02
N PRO A 34 9.99 -10.82 3.13
CA PRO A 34 9.47 -9.51 2.76
C PRO A 34 8.72 -8.82 3.89
N TYR A 35 8.67 -7.50 3.84
CA TYR A 35 7.76 -6.70 4.64
C TYR A 35 6.47 -6.49 3.89
N ILE A 36 5.37 -6.55 4.61
CA ILE A 36 4.03 -6.41 4.05
C ILE A 36 3.34 -5.22 4.72
N LEU A 37 2.69 -4.41 3.90
CA LEU A 37 1.78 -3.37 4.38
C LEU A 37 0.38 -3.71 3.88
N HIS A 38 -0.52 -4.06 4.80
CA HIS A 38 -1.94 -4.24 4.52
C HIS A 38 -2.67 -2.93 4.79
N VAL A 39 -3.46 -2.48 3.83
CA VAL A 39 -4.19 -1.21 3.92
C VAL A 39 -5.69 -1.50 3.81
N GLN A 40 -6.41 -1.20 4.87
CA GLN A 40 -7.86 -1.41 4.94
C GLN A 40 -8.64 -0.09 4.83
N SER A 41 -7.96 1.03 5.00
CA SER A 41 -8.54 2.36 4.85
C SER A 41 -8.44 2.88 3.42
N SER A 42 -8.95 4.06 3.21
CA SER A 42 -8.85 4.74 1.90
C SER A 42 -7.40 5.04 1.56
N PHE A 43 -7.05 4.87 0.32
CA PHE A 43 -5.70 5.16 -0.19
C PHE A 43 -5.78 5.70 -1.61
N ALA A 44 -4.69 6.34 -2.03
CA ALA A 44 -4.50 6.76 -3.42
C ALA A 44 -3.02 6.68 -3.77
N ILE A 45 -2.74 6.20 -4.97
CA ILE A 45 -1.39 6.12 -5.53
C ILE A 45 -1.30 7.14 -6.66
N TRP A 46 -0.38 8.10 -6.52
CA TRP A 46 -0.27 9.26 -7.39
C TRP A 46 1.04 9.26 -8.17
N ASP A 47 0.97 9.62 -9.43
CA ASP A 47 2.11 10.04 -10.23
C ASP A 47 1.91 11.51 -10.59
N GLU A 48 2.66 12.39 -9.95
CA GLU A 48 2.49 13.85 -10.02
C GLU A 48 1.05 14.25 -9.65
N GLN A 49 0.23 14.62 -10.62
CA GLN A 49 -1.16 15.02 -10.39
C GLN A 49 -2.17 13.97 -10.84
N THR A 50 -1.69 12.82 -11.28
CA THR A 50 -2.54 11.75 -11.81
C THR A 50 -2.68 10.63 -10.80
N VAL A 51 -3.93 10.27 -10.49
CA VAL A 51 -4.21 9.09 -9.67
C VAL A 51 -4.05 7.85 -10.53
N LEU A 52 -3.10 6.99 -10.16
CA LEU A 52 -2.86 5.73 -10.85
C LEU A 52 -3.78 4.63 -10.37
N PHE A 53 -4.08 4.63 -9.07
CA PHE A 53 -4.87 3.59 -8.43
C PHE A 53 -5.40 4.12 -7.10
N GLU A 54 -6.62 3.75 -6.74
CA GLU A 54 -7.22 4.16 -5.48
C GLU A 54 -8.24 3.13 -4.99
N ASN A 55 -8.71 3.26 -3.75
CA ASN A 55 -9.61 2.28 -3.16
C ASN A 55 -10.93 2.10 -3.92
N ARG A 56 -11.43 3.13 -4.62
CA ARG A 56 -12.66 2.99 -5.42
C ARG A 56 -12.50 2.03 -6.60
N ASP A 57 -11.28 1.76 -7.04
CA ASP A 57 -11.02 0.80 -8.11
C ASP A 57 -11.45 -0.62 -7.72
N PHE A 58 -11.49 -0.94 -6.43
CA PHE A 58 -11.99 -2.23 -5.95
C PHE A 58 -13.48 -2.40 -6.20
N TYR A 59 -14.25 -1.33 -6.20
CA TYR A 59 -15.69 -1.39 -6.48
C TYR A 59 -15.95 -1.72 -7.95
N THR A 60 -15.12 -1.26 -8.85
CA THR A 60 -15.19 -1.61 -10.27
C THR A 60 -14.99 -3.12 -10.47
N MET A 61 -14.08 -3.72 -9.71
CA MET A 61 -13.86 -5.16 -9.71
C MET A 61 -15.10 -5.93 -9.22
N GLN A 62 -15.72 -5.45 -8.13
CA GLN A 62 -16.86 -6.11 -7.52
C GLN A 62 -18.13 -6.04 -8.37
N SER A 63 -18.32 -4.96 -9.10
CA SER A 63 -19.49 -4.78 -9.95
C SER A 63 -19.44 -5.63 -11.22
N GLY A 64 -18.27 -6.16 -11.58
CA GLY A 64 -18.08 -6.92 -12.80
C GLY A 64 -18.29 -6.10 -14.06
N GLU A 65 -18.44 -4.80 -13.91
CA GLU A 65 -18.67 -3.91 -15.01
C GLU A 65 -17.38 -3.58 -15.74
N ASN A 66 -17.17 -4.29 -16.84
CA ASN A 66 -16.31 -3.79 -17.88
C ASN A 66 -17.09 -2.73 -18.64
N ASP A 67 -17.15 -1.53 -18.07
CA ASP A 67 -17.77 -0.44 -18.78
C ASP A 67 -16.95 -0.09 -19.99
N SER A 68 -17.50 -0.43 -21.11
CA SER A 68 -16.99 -0.09 -22.41
C SER A 68 -16.85 1.44 -22.49
N GLY A 69 -15.65 1.94 -22.29
CA GLY A 69 -15.32 3.34 -22.41
C GLY A 69 -14.94 4.06 -21.13
N ALA A 70 -15.03 3.42 -19.98
CA ALA A 70 -14.75 4.05 -18.69
C ALA A 70 -13.38 3.70 -18.10
N GLY A 71 -12.40 3.37 -18.93
CA GLY A 71 -11.05 3.10 -18.49
C GLY A 71 -10.68 1.63 -18.56
N GLN A 72 -9.51 1.31 -18.02
CA GLN A 72 -8.96 -0.04 -18.08
C GLN A 72 -9.70 -0.98 -17.11
N PRO A 73 -9.88 -2.25 -17.50
CA PRO A 73 -10.31 -3.28 -16.56
C PRO A 73 -9.39 -3.32 -15.33
N PHE A 74 -9.95 -3.70 -14.21
CA PHE A 74 -9.23 -3.74 -12.94
C PHE A 74 -7.91 -4.51 -13.04
N ALA A 75 -7.94 -5.71 -13.63
CA ALA A 75 -6.74 -6.54 -13.76
C ALA A 75 -5.64 -5.88 -14.57
N GLU A 76 -6.00 -5.21 -15.67
CA GLU A 76 -5.02 -4.49 -16.48
C GLU A 76 -4.46 -3.27 -15.76
N LYS A 77 -5.31 -2.57 -15.03
CA LYS A 77 -4.90 -1.41 -14.24
C LYS A 77 -3.91 -1.80 -13.16
N LEU A 78 -4.17 -2.89 -12.46
CA LEU A 78 -3.27 -3.43 -11.44
C LEU A 78 -1.96 -3.92 -12.06
N ALA A 79 -2.02 -4.60 -13.20
CA ALA A 79 -0.81 -5.06 -13.91
C ALA A 79 0.05 -3.89 -14.38
N SER A 80 -0.56 -2.84 -14.92
CA SER A 80 0.15 -1.62 -15.33
C SER A 80 0.80 -0.92 -14.15
N LEU A 81 0.11 -0.88 -13.02
CA LEU A 81 0.65 -0.31 -11.79
C LEU A 81 1.87 -1.10 -11.32
N ASN A 82 1.80 -2.42 -11.31
CA ASN A 82 2.93 -3.27 -10.93
C ASN A 82 4.13 -3.08 -11.85
N GLN A 83 3.90 -2.95 -13.16
CA GLN A 83 4.97 -2.67 -14.12
C GLN A 83 5.69 -1.36 -13.79
N LYS A 84 4.92 -0.34 -13.43
CA LYS A 84 5.48 0.98 -13.13
C LYS A 84 6.23 1.02 -11.80
N LEU A 85 5.74 0.31 -10.79
CA LEU A 85 6.25 0.40 -9.42
C LEU A 85 7.23 -0.70 -9.04
N ASN A 86 7.21 -1.82 -9.73
CA ASN A 86 8.09 -2.95 -9.39
C ASN A 86 9.57 -2.54 -9.51
N GLY A 87 10.31 -2.74 -8.43
CA GLY A 87 11.73 -2.41 -8.38
C GLY A 87 12.01 -0.98 -7.94
N CYS A 88 10.99 -0.15 -7.74
CA CYS A 88 11.20 1.20 -7.20
C CYS A 88 11.47 1.14 -5.70
N CYS A 89 12.43 1.92 -5.25
CA CYS A 89 12.81 1.96 -3.84
C CYS A 89 12.08 3.07 -3.11
N VAL A 90 11.78 2.82 -1.82
CA VAL A 90 11.20 3.83 -0.96
C VAL A 90 12.24 4.91 -0.69
N ALA A 91 11.96 6.13 -1.11
CA ALA A 91 12.79 7.30 -0.83
C ALA A 91 12.45 7.89 0.54
N LYS A 92 11.17 7.84 0.92
CA LYS A 92 10.70 8.41 2.17
C LYS A 92 9.39 7.76 2.60
N ALA A 93 9.27 7.46 3.89
CA ALA A 93 8.02 7.02 4.50
C ALA A 93 7.76 7.87 5.74
N VAL A 94 6.64 8.60 5.73
CA VAL A 94 6.27 9.53 6.80
C VAL A 94 4.91 9.15 7.35
N VAL A 95 4.86 8.92 8.65
CA VAL A 95 3.60 8.71 9.38
C VAL A 95 3.22 10.03 10.03
N ASP A 96 2.09 10.56 9.62
CA ASP A 96 1.44 11.69 10.24
C ASP A 96 0.20 11.18 10.98
N ARG A 97 -0.44 12.04 11.72
CA ARG A 97 -1.66 11.76 12.46
C ARG A 97 -2.78 11.26 11.55
N ASP A 98 -2.93 11.89 10.40
CA ASP A 98 -4.03 11.64 9.48
C ASP A 98 -3.63 10.80 8.28
N TRP A 99 -2.34 10.72 7.96
CA TRP A 99 -1.86 10.10 6.74
C TRP A 99 -0.55 9.33 6.93
N LEU A 100 -0.45 8.23 6.22
CA LEU A 100 0.83 7.59 5.94
C LEU A 100 1.18 7.91 4.49
N CYS A 101 2.35 8.53 4.29
CA CYS A 101 2.82 8.89 2.94
C CYS A 101 4.10 8.14 2.64
N ILE A 102 4.12 7.40 1.53
CA ILE A 102 5.29 6.68 1.04
C ILE A 102 5.66 7.27 -0.32
N GLY A 103 6.84 7.87 -0.40
CA GLY A 103 7.39 8.37 -1.66
C GLY A 103 8.38 7.38 -2.24
N LEU A 104 8.24 7.05 -3.52
CA LEU A 104 9.15 6.18 -4.24
C LEU A 104 10.17 6.98 -5.04
N ASP A 105 11.29 6.35 -5.39
CA ASP A 105 12.39 7.01 -6.08
C ASP A 105 12.06 7.40 -7.53
N ASN A 106 10.97 6.90 -8.09
CA ASN A 106 10.46 7.32 -9.40
C ASN A 106 9.49 8.51 -9.33
N GLY A 107 9.26 9.07 -8.12
CA GLY A 107 8.36 10.20 -7.92
C GLY A 107 6.91 9.83 -7.58
N VAL A 108 6.56 8.55 -7.63
CA VAL A 108 5.23 8.11 -7.26
C VAL A 108 5.03 8.24 -5.75
N GLN A 109 3.83 8.69 -5.34
CA GLN A 109 3.45 8.85 -3.94
C GLN A 109 2.30 7.90 -3.61
N ILE A 110 2.41 7.22 -2.48
CA ILE A 110 1.33 6.39 -1.94
C ILE A 110 0.83 7.07 -0.67
N GLU A 111 -0.44 7.46 -0.67
CA GLU A 111 -1.08 8.13 0.46
C GLU A 111 -2.15 7.24 1.05
N ILE A 112 -2.08 7.01 2.36
CA ILE A 112 -2.98 6.12 3.08
C ILE A 112 -3.62 6.90 4.22
N ASP A 113 -4.95 6.89 4.29
CA ASP A 113 -5.70 7.56 5.34
C ASP A 113 -5.60 6.78 6.65
N THR A 114 -5.12 7.44 7.71
CA THR A 114 -5.05 6.85 9.05
C THR A 114 -6.16 7.34 9.98
N ASP A 115 -6.99 8.27 9.53
CA ASP A 115 -8.06 8.90 10.32
C ASP A 115 -9.44 8.69 9.69
N GLU A 116 -9.78 7.47 9.34
CA GLU A 116 -11.07 7.16 8.75
C GLU A 116 -12.16 7.10 9.82
N GLU A 117 -13.19 7.98 9.69
CA GLU A 117 -14.16 8.25 10.76
C GLU A 117 -15.05 7.07 11.17
N GLU A 118 -15.28 6.14 10.28
CA GLU A 118 -16.25 5.07 10.54
C GLU A 118 -15.66 3.86 11.25
N LYS A 119 -14.37 3.88 11.58
CA LYS A 119 -13.73 2.66 12.08
C LYS A 119 -12.98 2.87 13.39
N ASN A 120 -13.40 2.14 14.39
CA ASN A 120 -12.54 1.78 15.51
C ASN A 120 -11.55 0.69 15.15
N ASP A 121 -11.56 0.24 13.89
CA ASP A 121 -10.77 -0.86 13.37
C ASP A 121 -9.41 -0.38 12.86
N GLU A 122 -8.51 -1.32 12.62
CA GLU A 122 -7.22 -1.00 12.06
C GLU A 122 -7.34 -0.38 10.67
N THR A 123 -6.54 0.67 10.43
CA THR A 123 -6.49 1.33 9.12
C THR A 123 -5.42 0.73 8.24
N TRP A 124 -4.27 0.40 8.83
CA TRP A 124 -3.23 -0.35 8.14
C TRP A 124 -2.42 -1.18 9.14
N ARG A 125 -1.73 -2.19 8.62
CA ARG A 125 -0.88 -3.08 9.40
C ARG A 125 0.42 -3.31 8.65
N PHE A 126 1.53 -3.15 9.35
CA PHE A 126 2.87 -3.35 8.81
C PHE A 126 3.56 -4.48 9.57
N PHE A 127 4.09 -5.44 8.85
CA PHE A 127 4.74 -6.60 9.46
C PHE A 127 5.74 -7.23 8.52
N LYS A 128 6.68 -7.97 9.10
CA LYS A 128 7.56 -8.86 8.36
C LYS A 128 6.84 -10.20 8.18
N LEU A 129 6.89 -10.77 6.99
CA LEU A 129 6.20 -12.03 6.69
C LEU A 129 6.93 -13.21 7.30
N ASP A 130 6.90 -13.29 8.62
CA ASP A 130 7.40 -14.42 9.39
C ASP A 130 6.47 -14.63 10.59
N ASP A 131 6.67 -15.74 11.33
CA ASP A 131 5.76 -16.11 12.42
C ASP A 131 6.12 -15.46 13.75
N THR A 132 7.22 -14.73 13.84
CA THR A 132 7.78 -14.28 15.13
C THR A 132 7.88 -12.77 15.30
N SER A 133 7.94 -12.01 14.22
CA SER A 133 8.09 -10.55 14.30
C SER A 133 6.78 -9.88 14.69
N PRO A 134 6.83 -8.84 15.52
CA PRO A 134 5.62 -8.12 15.90
C PRO A 134 5.02 -7.37 14.72
N HIS A 135 3.71 -7.20 14.76
CA HIS A 135 2.97 -6.38 13.81
C HIS A 135 2.77 -4.97 14.36
N LEU A 136 3.05 -3.97 13.57
CA LEU A 136 2.67 -2.59 13.87
C LEU A 136 1.30 -2.33 13.26
N ILE A 137 0.33 -2.04 14.11
CA ILE A 137 -1.05 -1.81 13.68
C ILE A 137 -1.42 -0.36 13.94
N ALA A 138 -1.93 0.30 12.91
CA ALA A 138 -2.47 1.65 13.02
C ALA A 138 -3.98 1.59 13.18
N TYR A 139 -4.45 2.26 14.20
CA TYR A 139 -5.86 2.56 14.43
C TYR A 139 -6.06 4.06 14.23
N ARG A 140 -7.29 4.51 14.24
CA ARG A 140 -7.63 5.90 13.97
C ARG A 140 -6.79 6.93 14.78
N HIS A 141 -6.57 6.67 16.06
CA HIS A 141 -5.87 7.62 16.93
C HIS A 141 -4.71 7.02 17.72
N ARG A 142 -4.27 5.81 17.35
CA ARG A 142 -3.19 5.14 18.07
C ARG A 142 -2.47 4.12 17.19
N PHE A 143 -1.27 3.78 17.63
CA PHE A 143 -0.46 2.70 17.06
C PHE A 143 -0.22 1.66 18.13
N GLU A 144 -0.15 0.40 17.73
CA GLU A 144 0.04 -0.70 18.65
C GLU A 144 0.94 -1.77 18.04
N TRP A 145 1.91 -2.25 18.81
CA TRP A 145 2.71 -3.40 18.43
C TRP A 145 2.09 -4.67 19.02
N ILE A 146 1.79 -5.63 18.17
CA ILE A 146 1.20 -6.90 18.59
C ILE A 146 2.08 -8.06 18.15
N HIS A 147 2.36 -8.94 19.09
CA HIS A 147 3.14 -10.16 18.83
C HIS A 147 2.25 -11.31 18.37
#